data_37e518b1ffac8c5d10c47eecedc1a857
#
_entry.id   37e518b1ffac8c5d10c47eecedc1a857
#
_cell.length_a   1.000
_cell.length_b   1.000
_cell.length_c   1.000
_cell.angle_alpha   90.00
_cell.angle_beta   90.00
_cell.angle_gamma   90.00
#
_symmetry.space_group_name_H-M   'P 1'
#
loop_
_entity.id
_entity.type
_entity.pdbx_description
1 polymer ?
#
loop_
_entity_poly.entity_id
_entity_poly.type
_entity_poly.pdbx_seq_one_letter_code
_entity_poly.pdbx_strand_id
1 'polypeptide(L)'
;MYLDICLNIQLIGFGMNQLFKALNDPTRREILEMLGKKDLSAGEIADQFNMSKPSISHHLDLLRQAGLVESVKQGQFIYYSLNTTVFDELLKWMLKFRNPKKK
;
A
#
# COMPACT_ATOMS: atom_id res chain seq x y z
N MET A 1 -3.76 -19.06 -10.80
CA MET A 1 -2.63 -18.63 -11.41
C MET A 1 -2.87 -17.85 -12.61
N TYR A 2 -3.50 -18.38 -13.57
CA TYR A 2 -3.81 -17.63 -14.75
C TYR A 2 -4.73 -16.45 -14.44
N LEU A 3 -5.70 -16.69 -13.56
CA LEU A 3 -6.57 -15.62 -13.13
C LEU A 3 -5.81 -14.52 -12.42
N ASP A 4 -4.82 -14.93 -11.63
CA ASP A 4 -4.00 -13.96 -10.94
C ASP A 4 -3.28 -13.05 -11.92
N ILE A 5 -2.81 -13.64 -13.00
CA ILE A 5 -2.12 -12.85 -14.01
C ILE A 5 -3.06 -11.85 -14.64
N CYS A 6 -4.29 -12.29 -14.92
CA CYS A 6 -5.27 -11.37 -15.49
C CYS A 6 -5.61 -10.26 -14.52
N LEU A 7 -5.77 -10.60 -13.25
CA LEU A 7 -6.04 -9.60 -12.25
C LEU A 7 -4.90 -8.61 -12.14
N ASN A 8 -3.68 -9.13 -12.22
CA ASN A 8 -2.52 -8.26 -12.14
C ASN A 8 -2.45 -7.30 -13.31
N ILE A 9 -2.81 -7.78 -14.48
CA ILE A 9 -2.82 -6.92 -15.65
C ILE A 9 -3.86 -5.83 -15.50
N GLN A 10 -5.04 -6.20 -15.00
CA GLN A 10 -6.05 -5.20 -14.75
C GLN A 10 -5.60 -4.22 -13.69
N LEU A 11 -4.95 -4.74 -12.68
CA LEU A 11 -4.42 -3.89 -11.64
C LEU A 11 -3.42 -2.92 -12.22
N ILE A 12 -2.56 -3.43 -13.08
CA ILE A 12 -1.54 -2.60 -13.70
C ILE A 12 -2.19 -1.55 -14.57
N GLY A 13 -3.23 -1.91 -15.33
CA GLY A 13 -3.88 -0.95 -16.19
C GLY A 13 -4.70 0.04 -15.42
N PHE A 14 -5.58 -0.45 -14.58
CA PHE A 14 -6.53 0.40 -13.89
C PHE A 14 -6.07 0.76 -12.47
N GLY A 15 -5.65 -0.24 -11.72
CA GLY A 15 -5.24 -0.02 -10.35
C GLY A 15 -3.88 0.63 -10.20
N MET A 16 -3.05 0.56 -11.21
CA MET A 16 -1.71 1.12 -11.14
C MET A 16 -1.74 2.63 -10.91
N ASN A 17 -2.71 3.30 -11.50
CA ASN A 17 -2.84 4.74 -11.28
C ASN A 17 -3.10 5.05 -9.82
N GLN A 18 -3.94 4.25 -9.18
CA GLN A 18 -4.22 4.45 -7.78
C GLN A 18 -3.01 4.14 -6.91
N LEU A 19 -2.25 3.13 -7.32
CA LEU A 19 -1.02 2.80 -6.63
C LEU A 19 -0.06 3.98 -6.61
N PHE A 20 0.21 4.52 -7.78
CA PHE A 20 1.16 5.63 -7.86
C PHE A 20 0.61 6.88 -7.20
N LYS A 21 -0.68 7.09 -7.29
CA LYS A 21 -1.28 8.22 -6.61
C LYS A 21 -1.10 8.09 -5.10
N ALA A 22 -1.31 6.90 -4.57
CA ALA A 22 -1.14 6.68 -3.15
C ALA A 22 0.32 6.84 -2.73
N LEU A 23 1.24 6.44 -3.59
CA LEU A 23 2.66 6.55 -3.30
C LEU A 23 3.19 7.96 -3.48
N ASN A 24 2.43 8.82 -4.12
CA ASN A 24 2.86 10.17 -4.42
C ASN A 24 2.58 11.12 -3.27
N ASP A 25 3.01 10.72 -2.08
CA ASP A 25 2.85 11.56 -0.90
C ASP A 25 3.83 11.07 0.16
N PRO A 26 4.67 11.96 0.68
CA PRO A 26 5.69 11.51 1.64
C PRO A 26 5.12 10.93 2.92
N THR A 27 4.01 11.46 3.40
CA THR A 27 3.40 10.92 4.62
C THR A 27 2.93 9.49 4.38
N ARG A 28 2.31 9.23 3.24
CA ARG A 28 1.84 7.88 2.96
C ARG A 28 2.99 6.92 2.77
N ARG A 29 4.07 7.35 2.13
CA ARG A 29 5.25 6.50 2.00
C ARG A 29 5.83 6.15 3.36
N GLU A 30 5.84 7.12 4.26
CA GLU A 30 6.36 6.89 5.59
C GLU A 30 5.48 5.92 6.38
N ILE A 31 4.17 6.03 6.21
CA ILE A 31 3.25 5.08 6.84
C ILE A 31 3.56 3.66 6.37
N LEU A 32 3.79 3.50 5.09
CA LEU A 32 4.12 2.18 4.55
C LEU A 32 5.41 1.64 5.16
N GLU A 33 6.39 2.48 5.35
CA GLU A 33 7.63 2.05 5.98
C GLU A 33 7.41 1.60 7.41
N MET A 34 6.55 2.32 8.12
CA MET A 34 6.22 1.93 9.48
C MET A 34 5.53 0.57 9.52
N LEU A 35 4.59 0.38 8.61
CA LEU A 35 3.84 -0.87 8.55
C LEU A 35 4.71 -2.02 8.05
N GLY A 36 5.78 -1.72 7.39
CA GLY A 36 6.73 -2.75 7.00
C GLY A 36 7.42 -3.38 8.19
N LYS A 37 7.42 -2.70 9.32
CA LYS A 37 8.07 -3.20 10.53
C LYS A 37 7.10 -3.94 11.42
N LYS A 38 5.87 -3.47 11.50
CA LYS A 38 4.84 -4.13 12.30
C LYS A 38 3.49 -3.53 12.01
N ASP A 39 2.46 -4.29 12.29
CA ASP A 39 1.10 -3.81 12.15
C ASP A 39 0.83 -2.75 13.21
N LEU A 40 0.07 -1.74 12.85
CA LEU A 40 -0.21 -0.63 13.75
C LEU A 40 -1.67 -0.22 13.62
N SER A 41 -2.21 0.30 14.72
CA SER A 41 -3.54 0.90 14.67
C SER A 41 -3.44 2.31 14.13
N ALA A 42 -4.59 2.85 13.71
CA ALA A 42 -4.64 4.22 13.21
C ALA A 42 -4.15 5.20 14.27
N GLY A 43 -4.51 4.96 15.53
CA GLY A 43 -4.08 5.84 16.60
C GLY A 43 -2.57 5.82 16.79
N GLU A 44 -1.98 4.63 16.71
CA GLU A 44 -0.54 4.51 16.84
C GLU A 44 0.18 5.24 15.70
N ILE A 45 -0.38 5.13 14.51
CA ILE A 45 0.20 5.82 13.36
C ILE A 45 0.08 7.32 13.54
N ALA A 46 -1.10 7.79 13.93
CA ALA A 46 -1.32 9.22 14.12
C ALA A 46 -0.36 9.81 15.13
N ASP A 47 -0.08 9.08 16.19
CA ASP A 47 0.82 9.56 17.24
C ASP A 47 2.22 9.81 16.69
N GLN A 48 2.63 9.02 15.70
CA GLN A 48 3.98 9.18 15.15
C GLN A 48 4.13 10.43 14.31
N PHE A 49 3.02 10.93 13.76
CA PHE A 49 3.07 12.05 12.82
C PHE A 49 2.63 13.38 13.41
N ASN A 50 2.19 13.37 14.65
CA ASN A 50 1.67 14.59 15.23
C ASN A 50 0.60 15.18 14.34
N MET A 51 -0.25 14.32 13.78
CA MET A 51 -1.35 14.71 12.91
C MET A 51 -2.65 14.29 13.53
N SER A 52 -3.73 14.92 13.10
CA SER A 52 -5.03 14.53 13.61
C SER A 52 -5.41 13.16 13.08
N LYS A 53 -6.25 12.46 13.84
CA LYS A 53 -6.73 11.15 13.40
C LYS A 53 -7.48 11.21 12.09
N PRO A 54 -8.35 12.22 11.84
CA PRO A 54 -9.00 12.30 10.53
C PRO A 54 -8.03 12.42 9.37
N SER A 55 -6.93 13.16 9.54
CA SER A 55 -5.93 13.28 8.48
C SER A 55 -5.27 11.94 8.21
N ILE A 56 -4.89 11.24 9.27
CA ILE A 56 -4.27 9.93 9.12
C ILE A 56 -5.26 8.95 8.50
N SER A 57 -6.51 8.99 8.95
CA SER A 57 -7.52 8.10 8.38
C SER A 57 -7.69 8.31 6.88
N HIS A 58 -7.60 9.57 6.44
CA HIS A 58 -7.69 9.86 5.02
C HIS A 58 -6.54 9.22 4.26
N HIS A 59 -5.33 9.36 4.78
CA HIS A 59 -4.17 8.74 4.17
C HIS A 59 -4.29 7.22 4.13
N LEU A 60 -4.77 6.64 5.23
CA LEU A 60 -4.94 5.19 5.30
C LEU A 60 -6.01 4.71 4.33
N ASP A 61 -7.06 5.50 4.14
CA ASP A 61 -8.09 5.15 3.17
C ASP A 61 -7.54 5.11 1.76
N LEU A 62 -6.73 6.09 1.40
CA LEU A 62 -6.14 6.12 0.07
C LEU A 62 -5.21 4.93 -0.14
N LEU A 63 -4.44 4.58 0.88
CA LEU A 63 -3.57 3.41 0.80
C LEU A 63 -4.38 2.12 0.67
N ARG A 64 -5.49 2.04 1.41
CA ARG A 64 -6.33 0.86 1.35
C ARG A 64 -7.03 0.74 0.00
N GLN A 65 -7.50 1.85 -0.54
CA GLN A 65 -8.14 1.83 -1.86
C GLN A 65 -7.17 1.41 -2.94
N ALA A 66 -5.91 1.75 -2.77
CA ALA A 66 -4.89 1.34 -3.73
C ALA A 66 -4.45 -0.11 -3.52
N GLY A 67 -4.93 -0.76 -2.47
CA GLY A 67 -4.57 -2.13 -2.21
C GLY A 67 -3.24 -2.32 -1.52
N LEU A 68 -2.60 -1.23 -1.10
CA LEU A 68 -1.28 -1.33 -0.47
C LEU A 68 -1.33 -1.75 0.99
N VAL A 69 -2.43 -1.49 1.65
CA VAL A 69 -2.61 -1.92 3.04
C VAL A 69 -3.97 -2.59 3.19
N GLU A 70 -4.05 -3.40 4.24
CA GLU A 70 -5.28 -4.05 4.64
C GLU A 70 -5.60 -3.64 6.06
N SER A 71 -6.86 -3.71 6.42
CA SER A 71 -7.26 -3.39 7.78
C SER A 71 -8.00 -4.56 8.38
N VAL A 72 -7.77 -4.78 9.67
CA VAL A 72 -8.41 -5.83 10.42
C VAL A 72 -8.90 -5.25 11.73
N LYS A 73 -10.16 -5.51 12.04
CA LYS A 73 -10.71 -5.04 13.29
C LYS A 73 -10.44 -6.04 14.39
N GLN A 74 -9.85 -5.58 15.48
CA GLN A 74 -9.59 -6.41 16.64
C GLN A 74 -10.14 -5.66 17.87
N GLY A 75 -11.24 -6.16 18.39
CA GLY A 75 -11.90 -5.46 19.48
C GLY A 75 -12.43 -4.14 18.99
N GLN A 76 -12.03 -3.07 19.64
CA GLN A 76 -12.46 -1.74 19.24
C GLN A 76 -11.39 -1.00 18.46
N PHE A 77 -10.33 -1.70 18.09
CA PHE A 77 -9.25 -1.10 17.33
C PHE A 77 -9.22 -1.65 15.93
N ILE A 78 -8.76 -0.83 15.00
CA ILE A 78 -8.54 -1.24 13.63
C ILE A 78 -7.04 -1.21 13.39
N TYR A 79 -6.48 -2.36 13.03
CA TYR A 79 -5.06 -2.48 12.76
C TYR A 79 -4.82 -2.54 11.27
N TYR A 80 -3.74 -1.94 10.85
CA TYR A 80 -3.36 -1.88 9.44
C TYR A 80 -2.09 -2.66 9.22
N SER A 81 -2.01 -3.32 8.08
CA SER A 81 -0.84 -4.10 7.71
C SER A 81 -0.59 -3.95 6.23
N LEU A 82 0.63 -4.22 5.80
CA LEU A 82 0.97 -4.16 4.39
C LEU A 82 0.33 -5.33 3.65
N ASN A 83 -0.11 -5.05 2.44
CA ASN A 83 -0.52 -6.10 1.54
C ASN A 83 0.69 -6.46 0.69
N THR A 84 1.46 -7.44 1.17
CA THR A 84 2.72 -7.78 0.53
C THR A 84 2.54 -8.34 -0.87
N THR A 85 1.39 -8.91 -1.16
CA THR A 85 1.12 -9.42 -2.50
C THR A 85 1.16 -8.31 -3.53
N VAL A 86 0.55 -7.16 -3.20
CA VAL A 86 0.55 -6.04 -4.13
C VAL A 86 1.96 -5.50 -4.32
N PHE A 87 2.74 -5.42 -3.24
CA PHE A 87 4.12 -4.97 -3.36
C PHE A 87 4.94 -5.93 -4.20
N ASP A 88 4.71 -7.23 -4.05
CA ASP A 88 5.43 -8.20 -4.87
C ASP A 88 5.11 -8.01 -6.35
N GLU A 89 3.86 -7.77 -6.67
CA GLU A 89 3.47 -7.57 -8.06
C GLU A 89 4.07 -6.29 -8.62
N LEU A 90 4.08 -5.24 -7.82
CA LEU A 90 4.70 -4.00 -8.23
C LEU A 90 6.19 -4.20 -8.48
N LEU A 91 6.85 -4.92 -7.60
CA LEU A 91 8.27 -5.21 -7.75
C LEU A 91 8.53 -6.00 -9.03
N LYS A 92 7.70 -7.01 -9.30
CA LYS A 92 7.87 -7.78 -10.53
C LYS A 92 7.78 -6.90 -11.75
N TRP A 93 6.84 -5.99 -11.75
CA TRP A 93 6.69 -5.07 -12.87
C TRP A 93 7.92 -4.20 -13.01
N MET A 94 8.41 -3.68 -11.89
CA MET A 94 9.58 -2.80 -11.93
C MET A 94 10.83 -3.53 -12.38
N LEU A 95 10.94 -4.81 -12.05
CA LEU A 95 12.11 -5.58 -12.45
C LEU A 95 12.23 -5.77 -13.96
N LYS A 96 11.15 -5.57 -14.69
CA LYS A 96 11.19 -5.63 -16.14
C LYS A 96 12.14 -4.60 -16.72
N PHE A 97 12.37 -3.53 -16.00
CA PHE A 97 13.22 -2.45 -16.50
C PHE A 97 14.66 -2.58 -16.04
N ARG A 98 14.95 -3.62 -15.30
CA ARG A 98 16.29 -3.76 -14.76
C ARG A 98 17.31 -4.15 -15.81
N ASN A 99 16.90 -5.00 -16.76
CA ASN A 99 17.76 -5.44 -17.84
C ASN A 99 17.11 -5.19 -19.18
N PRO A 100 16.90 -3.95 -19.54
CA PRO A 100 16.15 -3.64 -20.75
C PRO A 100 16.85 -4.11 -22.01
N LYS A 101 18.14 -4.23 -21.96
CA LYS A 101 18.90 -4.63 -23.13
C LYS A 101 19.09 -6.11 -23.25
N LYS A 102 18.50 -6.83 -22.33
CA LYS A 102 18.63 -8.26 -22.38
C LYS A 102 17.97 -8.79 -23.62
N LYS A 103 18.64 -9.60 -24.31
CA LYS A 103 18.06 -10.10 -25.54
C LYS A 103 18.11 -11.56 -25.62
#